data_7294e52a80f697e1defaf0e9ba49c8cf
#
_entry.id   7294e52a80f697e1defaf0e9ba49c8cf
#
_cell.length_a   1.000
_cell.length_b   1.000
_cell.length_c   1.000
_cell.angle_alpha   90.00
_cell.angle_beta   90.00
_cell.angle_gamma   90.00
#
_symmetry.space_group_name_H-M   'P 1'
#
loop_
_entity.id
_entity.type
_entity.pdbx_description
1 polymer ?
#
loop_
_entity_poly.entity_id
_entity_poly.type
_entity_poly.pdbx_seq_one_letter_code
_entity_poly.pdbx_strand_id
1 'polypeptide(L)'
;GHIGEANDLARRLAAALGASAVITTATDVNGKFSADAWAAKNECVISSMLLAKKVAAEILERDVPLVSDFPIKGALPGGIVEKTQGALGIVIGYRTKEPFAETLRLTPKVLHVGIGCRRGTAQETIEAAVAAVLSAHQLDPSAVKGVYSIDLKQQEAGLLAACAKHNWPTVFYLSLIHISEPT
;
A
#
# COMPACT_ATOMS: atom_id res chain seq x y z
N GLY A 1 2.99 -13.70 9.88
CA GLY A 1 2.99 -13.51 11.25
C GLY A 1 1.80 -14.05 11.99
N HIS A 2 1.95 -14.16 13.25
CA HIS A 2 1.10 -14.87 14.19
C HIS A 2 -0.35 -14.38 14.33
N ILE A 3 -0.70 -13.17 13.86
CA ILE A 3 -2.05 -12.62 14.01
C ILE A 3 -3.07 -13.40 13.15
N GLY A 4 -2.70 -13.84 11.96
CA GLY A 4 -3.60 -14.62 11.09
C GLY A 4 -3.90 -16.02 11.65
N GLU A 5 -2.87 -16.74 12.08
CA GLU A 5 -3.00 -18.15 12.51
C GLU A 5 -3.76 -18.28 13.84
N ALA A 6 -3.44 -17.44 14.83
CA ALA A 6 -4.14 -17.47 16.11
C ALA A 6 -5.63 -17.09 15.98
N ASN A 7 -5.93 -16.11 15.16
CA ASN A 7 -7.30 -15.69 14.89
C ASN A 7 -8.09 -16.74 14.10
N ASP A 8 -7.43 -17.41 13.15
CA ASP A 8 -8.05 -18.50 12.40
C ASP A 8 -8.33 -19.71 13.30
N LEU A 9 -7.37 -20.07 14.15
CA LEU A 9 -7.56 -21.12 15.16
C LEU A 9 -8.71 -20.79 16.10
N ALA A 10 -8.78 -19.55 16.60
CA ALA A 10 -9.89 -19.11 17.48
C ALA A 10 -11.25 -19.23 16.79
N ARG A 11 -11.37 -18.85 15.52
CA ARG A 11 -12.61 -19.00 14.73
C ARG A 11 -12.98 -20.45 14.53
N ARG A 12 -12.00 -21.30 14.20
CA ARG A 12 -12.22 -22.75 14.00
C ARG A 12 -12.67 -23.45 15.28
N LEU A 13 -12.05 -23.13 16.41
CA LEU A 13 -12.43 -23.66 17.71
C LEU A 13 -13.83 -23.18 18.11
N ALA A 14 -14.14 -21.91 17.94
CA ALA A 14 -15.45 -21.36 18.21
C ALA A 14 -16.55 -22.06 17.36
N ALA A 15 -16.29 -22.23 16.07
CA ALA A 15 -17.20 -22.94 15.18
C ALA A 15 -17.43 -24.40 15.61
N ALA A 16 -16.35 -25.13 16.02
CA ALA A 16 -16.43 -26.50 16.49
C ALA A 16 -17.20 -26.64 17.81
N LEU A 17 -17.20 -25.62 18.65
CA LEU A 17 -17.84 -25.59 19.96
C LEU A 17 -19.23 -24.92 19.96
N GLY A 18 -19.72 -24.46 18.81
CA GLY A 18 -20.95 -23.67 18.72
C GLY A 18 -20.90 -22.34 19.49
N ALA A 19 -19.70 -21.78 19.67
CA ALA A 19 -19.42 -20.55 20.40
C ALA A 19 -19.06 -19.40 19.43
N SER A 20 -19.06 -18.17 19.95
CA SER A 20 -18.57 -17.00 19.21
C SER A 20 -17.08 -16.75 19.48
N ALA A 21 -16.28 -16.57 18.42
CA ALA A 21 -14.89 -16.18 18.56
C ALA A 21 -14.83 -14.69 18.90
N VAL A 22 -14.36 -14.35 20.09
CA VAL A 22 -14.07 -12.96 20.49
C VAL A 22 -12.58 -12.71 20.28
N ILE A 23 -12.25 -11.93 19.22
CA ILE A 23 -10.88 -11.60 18.84
C ILE A 23 -10.72 -10.10 19.01
N THR A 24 -9.93 -9.68 19.99
CA THR A 24 -9.68 -8.28 20.30
C THR A 24 -8.19 -8.03 20.50
N THR A 25 -7.77 -6.79 20.25
CA THR A 25 -6.43 -6.31 20.60
C THR A 25 -6.53 -5.24 21.69
N ALA A 26 -5.42 -4.91 22.34
CA ALA A 26 -5.39 -3.83 23.33
C ALA A 26 -5.83 -2.49 22.74
N THR A 27 -5.52 -2.24 21.47
CA THR A 27 -5.96 -1.04 20.74
C THR A 27 -7.46 -1.05 20.48
N ASP A 28 -8.06 -2.19 20.13
CA ASP A 28 -9.51 -2.32 19.89
C ASP A 28 -10.30 -2.10 21.18
N VAL A 29 -9.86 -2.71 22.29
CA VAL A 29 -10.52 -2.57 23.61
C VAL A 29 -10.50 -1.12 24.08
N ASN A 30 -9.44 -0.37 23.81
CA ASN A 30 -9.29 1.02 24.23
C ASN A 30 -9.81 2.03 23.18
N GLY A 31 -10.39 1.59 22.06
CA GLY A 31 -10.85 2.46 21.00
C GLY A 31 -9.73 3.27 20.33
N LYS A 32 -8.49 2.76 20.38
CA LYS A 32 -7.30 3.39 19.83
C LYS A 32 -7.06 2.94 18.39
N PHE A 33 -6.29 3.72 17.66
CA PHE A 33 -5.90 3.39 16.28
C PHE A 33 -5.05 2.11 16.21
N SER A 34 -5.41 1.21 15.29
CA SER A 34 -4.67 -0.01 14.98
C SER A 34 -4.13 0.10 13.55
N ALA A 35 -2.81 0.23 13.42
CA ALA A 35 -2.16 0.45 12.13
C ALA A 35 -2.33 -0.75 11.18
N ASP A 36 -2.27 -1.97 11.68
CA ASP A 36 -2.43 -3.21 10.91
C ASP A 36 -3.88 -3.42 10.45
N ALA A 37 -4.85 -3.20 11.35
CA ALA A 37 -6.27 -3.30 11.00
C ALA A 37 -6.66 -2.21 9.97
N TRP A 38 -6.17 -0.98 10.17
CA TRP A 38 -6.42 0.13 9.24
C TRP A 38 -5.78 -0.12 7.87
N ALA A 39 -4.53 -0.61 7.85
CA ALA A 39 -3.82 -0.93 6.61
C ALA A 39 -4.52 -2.06 5.84
N ALA A 40 -4.97 -3.11 6.53
CA ALA A 40 -5.72 -4.20 5.92
C ALA A 40 -7.03 -3.71 5.29
N LYS A 41 -7.78 -2.86 6.00
CA LYS A 41 -9.05 -2.28 5.51
C LYS A 41 -8.87 -1.39 4.29
N ASN A 42 -7.74 -0.68 4.20
CA ASN A 42 -7.45 0.30 3.14
C ASN A 42 -6.45 -0.21 2.09
N GLU A 43 -6.18 -1.51 2.06
CA GLU A 43 -5.25 -2.16 1.10
C GLU A 43 -3.86 -1.49 1.08
N CYS A 44 -3.37 -1.08 2.25
CA CYS A 44 -2.07 -0.44 2.40
C CYS A 44 -0.96 -1.47 2.65
N VAL A 45 0.21 -1.19 2.09
CA VAL A 45 1.44 -1.89 2.42
C VAL A 45 2.03 -1.28 3.70
N ILE A 46 2.38 -2.12 4.67
CA ILE A 46 3.02 -1.72 5.93
C ILE A 46 4.54 -1.84 5.74
N SER A 47 5.28 -0.75 5.95
CA SER A 47 6.73 -0.72 5.76
C SER A 47 7.49 -1.61 6.75
N SER A 48 7.01 -1.74 7.98
CA SER A 48 7.66 -2.51 9.04
C SER A 48 6.65 -2.98 10.09
N MET A 49 6.54 -4.29 10.25
CA MET A 49 5.73 -4.88 11.33
C MET A 49 6.31 -4.61 12.72
N LEU A 50 7.62 -4.42 12.82
CA LEU A 50 8.26 -4.03 14.07
C LEU A 50 7.83 -2.63 14.50
N LEU A 51 7.86 -1.67 13.57
CA LEU A 51 7.37 -0.31 13.83
C LEU A 51 5.87 -0.27 14.08
N ALA A 52 5.08 -1.10 13.41
CA ALA A 52 3.64 -1.21 13.68
C ALA A 52 3.37 -1.65 15.12
N LYS A 53 4.15 -2.60 15.66
CA LYS A 53 4.07 -3.01 17.07
C LYS A 53 4.52 -1.91 18.02
N LYS A 54 5.60 -1.18 17.70
CA LYS A 54 6.03 -0.02 18.51
C LYS A 54 4.96 1.06 18.57
N VAL A 55 4.37 1.40 17.43
CA VAL A 55 3.25 2.36 17.34
C VAL A 55 2.07 1.89 18.18
N ALA A 56 1.70 0.61 18.10
CA ALA A 56 0.60 0.07 18.88
C ALA A 56 0.83 0.16 20.41
N ALA A 57 2.06 -0.04 20.87
CA ALA A 57 2.44 0.14 22.27
C ALA A 57 2.40 1.62 22.68
N GLU A 58 2.98 2.50 21.87
CA GLU A 58 3.07 3.94 22.12
C GLU A 58 1.70 4.60 22.21
N ILE A 59 0.77 4.23 21.32
CA ILE A 59 -0.60 4.76 21.27
C ILE A 59 -1.39 4.52 22.58
N LEU A 60 -1.05 3.50 23.33
CA LEU A 60 -1.70 3.21 24.61
C LEU A 60 -1.34 4.25 25.70
N GLU A 61 -0.14 4.80 25.61
CA GLU A 61 0.42 5.72 26.61
C GLU A 61 0.30 7.19 26.19
N ARG A 62 0.50 7.50 24.91
CA ARG A 62 0.48 8.86 24.39
C ARG A 62 0.06 8.91 22.92
N ASP A 63 -0.31 10.11 22.45
CA ASP A 63 -0.68 10.31 21.07
C ASP A 63 0.55 10.22 20.14
N VAL A 64 0.40 9.46 19.05
CA VAL A 64 1.43 9.26 18.03
C VAL A 64 1.19 10.24 16.87
N PRO A 65 2.26 10.95 16.42
CA PRO A 65 2.20 11.83 15.28
C PRO A 65 1.80 11.12 13.99
N LEU A 66 0.95 11.78 13.18
CA LEU A 66 0.55 11.35 11.85
C LEU A 66 0.82 12.46 10.83
N VAL A 67 1.41 12.05 9.70
CA VAL A 67 1.49 12.85 8.46
C VAL A 67 0.76 12.11 7.35
N SER A 68 -0.03 12.81 6.54
CA SER A 68 -0.75 12.23 5.42
C SER A 68 -0.50 12.99 4.12
N ASP A 69 -0.31 12.27 3.00
CA ASP A 69 -0.33 12.86 1.65
C ASP A 69 -1.77 13.14 1.16
N PHE A 70 -2.78 12.68 1.91
CA PHE A 70 -4.19 12.85 1.59
C PHE A 70 -4.88 13.79 2.57
N PRO A 71 -5.94 14.49 2.15
CA PRO A 71 -6.76 15.27 3.07
C PRO A 71 -7.38 14.38 4.14
N ILE A 72 -7.18 14.75 5.40
CA ILE A 72 -7.82 14.09 6.54
C ILE A 72 -9.25 14.60 6.65
N LYS A 73 -10.22 13.68 6.59
CA LYS A 73 -11.63 13.99 6.72
C LYS A 73 -12.17 13.46 8.04
N GLY A 74 -12.84 14.32 8.80
CA GLY A 74 -13.39 13.98 10.11
C GLY A 74 -12.38 14.00 11.25
N ALA A 75 -12.78 13.47 12.40
CA ALA A 75 -11.92 13.38 13.57
C ALA A 75 -10.90 12.24 13.42
N LEU A 76 -9.69 12.49 13.91
CA LEU A 76 -8.67 11.45 14.00
C LEU A 76 -9.09 10.40 15.05
N PRO A 77 -8.71 9.13 14.81
CA PRO A 77 -8.94 8.08 15.81
C PRO A 77 -8.12 8.33 17.07
N GLY A 78 -8.58 7.77 18.19
CA GLY A 78 -7.89 7.92 19.47
C GLY A 78 -6.43 7.47 19.42
N GLY A 79 -5.55 8.25 20.04
CA GLY A 79 -4.11 8.00 20.09
C GLY A 79 -3.33 8.53 18.89
N ILE A 80 -3.97 9.28 17.99
CA ILE A 80 -3.32 9.89 16.83
C ILE A 80 -3.48 11.40 16.86
N VAL A 81 -2.41 12.11 16.49
CA VAL A 81 -2.41 13.58 16.38
C VAL A 81 -1.71 14.01 15.08
N GLU A 82 -2.26 15.00 14.41
CA GLU A 82 -1.61 15.57 13.22
C GLU A 82 -0.44 16.44 13.63
N LYS A 83 0.79 15.94 13.44
CA LYS A 83 2.05 16.63 13.70
C LYS A 83 3.13 16.12 12.74
N THR A 84 4.07 17.01 12.42
CA THR A 84 5.19 16.74 11.50
C THR A 84 6.52 16.44 12.22
N GLN A 85 6.52 16.39 13.56
CA GLN A 85 7.72 16.19 14.37
C GLN A 85 7.44 15.14 15.46
N GLY A 86 8.47 14.32 15.74
CA GLY A 86 8.42 13.28 16.76
C GLY A 86 9.54 12.24 16.57
N ALA A 87 9.81 11.45 17.60
CA ALA A 87 10.77 10.35 17.51
C ALA A 87 10.17 9.17 16.73
N LEU A 88 8.89 8.83 16.99
CA LEU A 88 8.14 7.79 16.30
C LEU A 88 6.86 8.43 15.73
N GLY A 89 6.51 8.08 14.50
CA GLY A 89 5.29 8.56 13.87
C GLY A 89 4.84 7.72 12.69
N ILE A 90 3.64 8.03 12.22
CA ILE A 90 2.99 7.34 11.10
C ILE A 90 2.96 8.27 9.89
N VAL A 91 3.25 7.73 8.72
CA VAL A 91 3.00 8.39 7.43
C VAL A 91 2.01 7.54 6.64
N ILE A 92 0.90 8.16 6.23
CA ILE A 92 -0.05 7.58 5.27
C ILE A 92 0.13 8.31 3.95
N GLY A 93 0.72 7.63 2.96
CA GLY A 93 1.01 8.29 1.71
C GLY A 93 1.65 7.41 0.66
N TYR A 94 1.81 7.98 -0.52
CA TYR A 94 2.42 7.35 -1.68
C TYR A 94 3.84 7.85 -1.98
N ARG A 95 4.37 8.74 -1.11
CA ARG A 95 5.71 9.32 -1.23
C ARG A 95 6.69 8.67 -0.24
N THR A 96 7.98 8.68 -0.60
CA THR A 96 9.07 8.15 0.24
C THR A 96 9.51 9.17 1.30
N LYS A 97 8.56 9.70 2.09
CA LYS A 97 8.85 10.66 3.17
C LYS A 97 9.11 9.94 4.49
N GLU A 98 10.12 10.39 5.21
CA GLU A 98 10.46 9.90 6.56
C GLU A 98 10.66 11.10 7.51
N PRO A 99 9.57 11.78 7.92
CA PRO A 99 9.65 12.99 8.73
C PRO A 99 10.00 12.71 10.20
N PHE A 100 9.94 11.46 10.65
CA PHE A 100 10.23 11.06 12.02
C PHE A 100 11.53 10.24 12.07
N ALA A 101 12.19 10.19 13.22
CA ALA A 101 13.38 9.35 13.40
C ALA A 101 13.06 7.86 13.19
N GLU A 102 11.86 7.42 13.60
CA GLU A 102 11.27 6.12 13.27
C GLU A 102 9.94 6.37 12.59
N THR A 103 9.86 6.10 11.29
CA THR A 103 8.66 6.34 10.47
C THR A 103 7.99 5.03 10.09
N LEU A 104 6.78 4.79 10.61
CA LEU A 104 5.90 3.74 10.11
C LEU A 104 5.16 4.26 8.86
N ARG A 105 5.47 3.71 7.69
CA ARG A 105 4.72 4.04 6.47
C ARG A 105 3.60 3.04 6.22
N LEU A 106 2.42 3.57 5.97
CA LEU A 106 1.24 2.86 5.48
C LEU A 106 0.98 3.36 4.07
N THR A 107 1.35 2.56 3.07
CA THR A 107 1.37 2.98 1.66
C THR A 107 0.18 2.38 0.91
N PRO A 108 -0.86 3.17 0.59
CA PRO A 108 -2.00 2.70 -0.21
C PRO A 108 -1.60 2.54 -1.68
N LYS A 109 -2.19 1.54 -2.35
CA LYS A 109 -1.98 1.31 -3.78
C LYS A 109 -2.83 2.27 -4.61
N VAL A 110 -2.27 3.41 -4.97
CA VAL A 110 -2.99 4.51 -5.65
C VAL A 110 -2.33 4.99 -6.95
N LEU A 111 -1.09 4.56 -7.22
CA LEU A 111 -0.37 4.99 -8.40
C LEU A 111 -0.72 4.12 -9.62
N HIS A 112 -1.13 4.77 -10.68
CA HIS A 112 -1.37 4.17 -11.98
C HIS A 112 -0.22 4.52 -12.91
N VAL A 113 0.49 3.51 -13.43
CA VAL A 113 1.68 3.69 -14.28
C VAL A 113 1.33 3.41 -15.73
N GLY A 114 1.33 4.43 -16.58
CA GLY A 114 1.20 4.27 -18.02
C GLY A 114 2.54 3.93 -18.65
N ILE A 115 2.63 2.85 -19.44
CA ILE A 115 3.87 2.44 -20.10
C ILE A 115 3.64 2.35 -21.61
N GLY A 116 4.43 3.12 -22.37
CA GLY A 116 4.64 2.95 -23.80
C GLY A 116 6.09 2.50 -24.06
N CYS A 117 6.27 1.44 -24.82
CA CYS A 117 7.60 0.95 -25.17
C CYS A 117 7.68 0.59 -26.66
N ARG A 118 8.90 0.50 -27.22
CA ARG A 118 9.13 -0.05 -28.55
C ARG A 118 8.94 -1.57 -28.53
N ARG A 119 8.68 -2.15 -29.71
CA ARG A 119 8.61 -3.61 -29.85
C ARG A 119 9.92 -4.25 -29.42
N GLY A 120 9.84 -5.30 -28.60
CA GLY A 120 11.00 -6.03 -28.12
C GLY A 120 11.85 -5.30 -27.08
N THR A 121 11.33 -4.27 -26.42
CA THR A 121 12.03 -3.62 -25.30
C THR A 121 12.27 -4.63 -24.17
N ALA A 122 13.53 -4.74 -23.72
CA ALA A 122 13.91 -5.67 -22.65
C ALA A 122 13.25 -5.31 -21.30
N GLN A 123 13.01 -6.33 -20.50
CA GLN A 123 12.41 -6.21 -19.16
C GLN A 123 13.18 -5.20 -18.29
N GLU A 124 14.50 -5.33 -18.23
CA GLU A 124 15.39 -4.51 -17.40
C GLU A 124 15.31 -3.03 -17.79
N THR A 125 15.15 -2.75 -19.09
CA THR A 125 14.99 -1.37 -19.58
C THR A 125 13.70 -0.75 -19.08
N ILE A 126 12.60 -1.51 -19.08
CA ILE A 126 11.30 -1.06 -18.59
C ILE A 126 11.36 -0.84 -17.07
N GLU A 127 11.92 -1.81 -16.34
CA GLU A 127 12.08 -1.70 -14.88
C GLU A 127 12.93 -0.47 -14.49
N ALA A 128 14.06 -0.26 -15.18
CA ALA A 128 14.92 0.88 -14.93
C ALA A 128 14.21 2.22 -15.21
N ALA A 129 13.43 2.30 -16.28
CA ALA A 129 12.67 3.50 -16.62
C ALA A 129 11.59 3.80 -15.56
N VAL A 130 10.83 2.79 -15.11
CA VAL A 130 9.83 2.96 -14.05
C VAL A 130 10.50 3.37 -12.74
N ALA A 131 11.58 2.69 -12.34
CA ALA A 131 12.31 3.01 -11.13
C ALA A 131 12.86 4.45 -11.15
N ALA A 132 13.40 4.89 -12.29
CA ALA A 132 13.92 6.25 -12.46
C ALA A 132 12.82 7.31 -12.28
N VAL A 133 11.65 7.11 -12.89
CA VAL A 133 10.50 8.02 -12.75
C VAL A 133 9.99 8.07 -11.32
N LEU A 134 9.78 6.90 -10.69
CA LEU A 134 9.32 6.84 -9.30
C LEU A 134 10.31 7.54 -8.36
N SER A 135 11.61 7.29 -8.52
CA SER A 135 12.67 7.91 -7.72
C SER A 135 12.73 9.43 -7.92
N ALA A 136 12.70 9.91 -9.18
CA ALA A 136 12.76 11.34 -9.50
C ALA A 136 11.61 12.13 -8.86
N HIS A 137 10.46 11.49 -8.67
CA HIS A 137 9.28 12.11 -8.05
C HIS A 137 9.08 11.70 -6.58
N GLN A 138 10.04 11.01 -5.98
CA GLN A 138 9.98 10.51 -4.60
C GLN A 138 8.73 9.67 -4.32
N LEU A 139 8.32 8.85 -5.29
CA LEU A 139 7.16 7.98 -5.20
C LEU A 139 7.57 6.59 -4.68
N ASP A 140 6.75 6.03 -3.79
CA ASP A 140 6.99 4.68 -3.26
C ASP A 140 6.55 3.62 -4.30
N PRO A 141 7.45 2.72 -4.73
CA PRO A 141 7.08 1.65 -5.65
C PRO A 141 5.95 0.75 -5.14
N SER A 142 5.81 0.59 -3.83
CA SER A 142 4.72 -0.19 -3.23
C SER A 142 3.34 0.46 -3.40
N ALA A 143 3.30 1.76 -3.74
CA ALA A 143 2.07 2.49 -4.04
C ALA A 143 1.52 2.19 -5.44
N VAL A 144 2.26 1.47 -6.29
CA VAL A 144 1.81 1.11 -7.64
C VAL A 144 0.62 0.17 -7.57
N LYS A 145 -0.52 0.63 -8.06
CA LYS A 145 -1.76 -0.13 -8.16
C LYS A 145 -1.81 -1.01 -9.39
N GLY A 146 -1.26 -0.52 -10.51
CA GLY A 146 -1.22 -1.27 -11.75
C GLY A 146 -0.54 -0.53 -12.88
N VAL A 147 -0.26 -1.27 -13.93
CA VAL A 147 0.36 -0.79 -15.17
C VAL A 147 -0.67 -0.78 -16.28
N TYR A 148 -0.67 0.29 -17.06
CA TYR A 148 -1.64 0.56 -18.10
C TYR A 148 -0.93 0.79 -19.42
N SER A 149 -1.39 0.16 -20.49
CA SER A 149 -0.84 0.31 -21.83
C SER A 149 -1.91 0.16 -22.90
N ILE A 150 -1.52 0.24 -24.17
CA ILE A 150 -2.41 0.01 -25.30
C ILE A 150 -2.42 -1.47 -25.69
N ASP A 151 -3.48 -1.92 -26.32
CA ASP A 151 -3.69 -3.31 -26.78
C ASP A 151 -2.56 -3.87 -27.64
N LEU A 152 -1.92 -3.01 -28.45
CA LEU A 152 -0.75 -3.38 -29.25
C LEU A 152 0.44 -3.88 -28.40
N LYS A 153 0.41 -3.68 -27.08
CA LYS A 153 1.45 -4.10 -26.15
C LYS A 153 1.10 -5.35 -25.34
N GLN A 154 -0.04 -5.98 -25.59
CA GLN A 154 -0.50 -7.18 -24.88
C GLN A 154 0.46 -8.38 -25.01
N GLN A 155 1.29 -8.42 -26.04
CA GLN A 155 2.24 -9.52 -26.30
C GLN A 155 3.71 -9.11 -26.14
N GLU A 156 3.99 -7.93 -25.58
CA GLU A 156 5.35 -7.47 -25.33
C GLU A 156 5.96 -8.22 -24.12
N ALA A 157 6.79 -9.20 -24.41
CA ALA A 157 7.35 -10.11 -23.40
C ALA A 157 8.08 -9.36 -22.27
N GLY A 158 8.86 -8.32 -22.58
CA GLY A 158 9.57 -7.53 -21.58
C GLY A 158 8.63 -6.76 -20.66
N LEU A 159 7.53 -6.21 -21.17
CA LEU A 159 6.51 -5.51 -20.37
C LEU A 159 5.80 -6.48 -19.44
N LEU A 160 5.35 -7.63 -19.96
CA LEU A 160 4.67 -8.64 -19.18
C LEU A 160 5.56 -9.23 -18.08
N ALA A 161 6.85 -9.48 -18.41
CA ALA A 161 7.82 -9.98 -17.44
C ALA A 161 8.10 -8.97 -16.32
N ALA A 162 8.26 -7.68 -16.64
CA ALA A 162 8.44 -6.63 -15.65
C ALA A 162 7.23 -6.55 -14.70
N CYS A 163 6.01 -6.55 -15.26
CA CYS A 163 4.79 -6.50 -14.48
C CYS A 163 4.61 -7.73 -13.58
N ALA A 164 4.90 -8.94 -14.09
CA ALA A 164 4.82 -10.17 -13.33
C ALA A 164 5.81 -10.20 -12.16
N LYS A 165 7.06 -9.77 -12.38
CA LYS A 165 8.10 -9.71 -11.34
C LYS A 165 7.72 -8.82 -10.17
N HIS A 166 7.07 -7.69 -10.45
CA HIS A 166 6.65 -6.72 -9.43
C HIS A 166 5.21 -6.93 -8.93
N ASN A 167 4.53 -7.96 -9.41
CA ASN A 167 3.11 -8.21 -9.11
C ASN A 167 2.21 -7.00 -9.43
N TRP A 168 2.50 -6.28 -10.52
CA TRP A 168 1.67 -5.18 -11.00
C TRP A 168 0.58 -5.72 -11.92
N PRO A 169 -0.70 -5.58 -11.58
CA PRO A 169 -1.79 -5.87 -12.50
C PRO A 169 -1.67 -5.05 -13.78
N THR A 170 -1.92 -5.65 -14.93
CA THR A 170 -1.85 -4.97 -16.22
C THR A 170 -3.24 -4.80 -16.83
N VAL A 171 -3.50 -3.61 -17.37
CA VAL A 171 -4.73 -3.30 -18.10
C VAL A 171 -4.35 -2.72 -19.46
N PHE A 172 -4.95 -3.26 -20.51
CA PHE A 172 -4.73 -2.79 -21.88
C PHE A 172 -6.00 -2.14 -22.42
N TYR A 173 -5.84 -0.93 -22.94
CA TYR A 173 -6.92 -0.18 -23.57
C TYR A 173 -6.81 -0.26 -25.08
N LEU A 174 -7.96 -0.29 -25.76
CA LEU A 174 -8.00 -0.26 -27.22
C LEU A 174 -7.30 1.00 -27.73
N SER A 175 -6.40 0.82 -28.68
CA SER A 175 -5.77 1.93 -29.39
C SER A 175 -6.77 2.57 -30.36
N LEU A 176 -7.05 3.84 -30.19
CA LEU A 176 -7.94 4.59 -31.09
C LEU A 176 -7.35 4.86 -32.48
N ILE A 177 -6.12 4.39 -32.76
CA ILE A 177 -5.44 4.59 -34.04
C ILE A 177 -6.16 3.89 -35.20
N HIS A 178 -7.10 2.98 -34.93
CA HIS A 178 -7.89 2.32 -35.96
C HIS A 178 -9.18 3.03 -36.35
N ILE A 179 -9.44 4.23 -35.85
CA ILE A 179 -10.70 4.98 -36.10
C ILE A 179 -10.49 6.13 -37.09
N SER A 180 -9.60 6.09 -38.02
CA SER A 180 -9.62 7.06 -39.10
C SER A 180 -8.79 6.66 -40.30
N GLU A 181 -9.36 5.83 -41.17
CA GLU A 181 -9.22 6.05 -42.59
C GLU A 181 -10.62 6.22 -43.17
N PRO A 182 -11.05 7.46 -43.51
CA PRO A 182 -12.19 7.62 -44.40
C PRO A 182 -11.72 7.17 -45.78
N THR A 183 -12.41 6.17 -46.32
CA THR A 183 -12.41 5.85 -47.75
C THR A 183 -12.79 7.05 -48.57
#